data_8813275e09ae7868281c0c6747f55f92
#
_entry.id   8813275e09ae7868281c0c6747f55f92
#
_cell.length_a   1.000
_cell.length_b   1.000
_cell.length_c   1.000
_cell.angle_alpha   90.00
_cell.angle_beta   90.00
_cell.angle_gamma   90.00
#
_symmetry.space_group_name_H-M   'P 1'
#
loop_
_entity.id
_entity.type
_entity.pdbx_description
1 polymer ?
#
loop_
_entity_poly.entity_id
_entity_poly.type
_entity_poly.pdbx_seq_one_letter_code
_entity_poly.pdbx_strand_id
1 'polypeptide(L)'
;MEKQIKSKKRVADHGEVFTAEREVNAMLDLVQQETERIDSRFLEPACGDGNFLAEILRRKLAVVRRKYQKSPYDYERNAILAISSIYGVDLMTDNVEICRDRLFDIWDKACVGVLNDINTFFCTITEKVDWLFF
;
A
#
# COMPACT_ATOMS: atom_id res chain seq x y z
N MET A 1 -19.99 5.59 -8.75
CA MET A 1 -20.33 4.44 -7.92
C MET A 1 -19.19 3.43 -7.97
N GLU A 2 -18.57 3.17 -6.86
CA GLU A 2 -17.43 2.26 -6.79
C GLU A 2 -17.89 0.82 -7.07
N LYS A 3 -17.17 0.13 -7.97
CA LYS A 3 -17.54 -1.22 -8.37
C LYS A 3 -17.00 -2.23 -7.35
N GLN A 4 -17.85 -2.73 -6.47
CA GLN A 4 -17.47 -3.66 -5.40
C GLN A 4 -17.32 -5.13 -5.85
N ILE A 5 -17.69 -5.46 -7.08
CA ILE A 5 -17.57 -6.82 -7.62
C ILE A 5 -16.98 -6.84 -9.03
N LYS A 6 -16.10 -7.79 -9.32
CA LYS A 6 -15.60 -8.03 -10.69
C LYS A 6 -16.57 -8.82 -11.53
N SER A 7 -17.17 -9.89 -10.98
CA SER A 7 -18.19 -10.68 -11.66
C SER A 7 -19.08 -11.43 -10.67
N LYS A 8 -20.32 -11.75 -11.09
CA LYS A 8 -21.23 -12.57 -10.30
C LYS A 8 -20.68 -13.98 -10.05
N LYS A 9 -19.93 -14.54 -11.00
CA LYS A 9 -19.31 -15.86 -10.87
C LYS A 9 -18.26 -15.85 -9.74
N ARG A 10 -17.40 -14.84 -9.67
CA ARG A 10 -16.39 -14.73 -8.61
C ARG A 10 -17.02 -14.56 -7.23
N VAL A 11 -18.14 -13.85 -7.14
CA VAL A 11 -18.90 -13.75 -5.87
C VAL A 11 -19.46 -15.12 -5.47
N ALA A 12 -20.03 -15.89 -6.42
CA ALA A 12 -20.60 -17.21 -6.14
C ALA A 12 -19.51 -18.24 -5.77
N ASP A 13 -18.38 -18.24 -6.49
CA ASP A 13 -17.32 -19.24 -6.34
C ASP A 13 -16.39 -18.94 -5.15
N HIS A 14 -16.14 -17.67 -4.84
CA HIS A 14 -15.11 -17.23 -3.89
C HIS A 14 -15.61 -16.23 -2.85
N GLY A 15 -16.86 -15.80 -2.91
CA GLY A 15 -17.38 -14.75 -2.03
C GLY A 15 -16.71 -13.37 -2.22
N GLU A 16 -16.13 -13.14 -3.41
CA GLU A 16 -15.34 -11.93 -3.67
C GLU A 16 -16.21 -10.67 -3.75
N VAL A 17 -16.13 -9.85 -2.72
CA VAL A 17 -16.73 -8.52 -2.66
C VAL A 17 -15.69 -7.55 -2.09
N PHE A 18 -15.38 -6.49 -2.85
CA PHE A 18 -14.44 -5.46 -2.40
C PHE A 18 -15.09 -4.52 -1.38
N THR A 19 -14.39 -4.22 -0.31
CA THR A 19 -14.85 -3.25 0.69
C THR A 19 -14.76 -1.83 0.11
N ALA A 20 -15.86 -1.09 0.20
CA ALA A 20 -15.90 0.29 -0.30
C ALA A 20 -15.00 1.21 0.52
N GLU A 21 -14.50 2.28 -0.10
CA GLU A 21 -13.54 3.22 0.50
C GLU A 21 -14.04 3.80 1.84
N ARG A 22 -15.32 4.12 1.93
CA ARG A 22 -15.91 4.65 3.17
C ARG A 22 -15.78 3.69 4.33
N GLU A 23 -16.06 2.41 4.09
CA GLU A 23 -15.97 1.34 5.10
C GLU A 23 -14.51 1.07 5.46
N VAL A 24 -13.60 1.06 4.46
CA VAL A 24 -12.15 0.94 4.68
C VAL A 24 -11.66 2.03 5.64
N ASN A 25 -11.99 3.28 5.37
CA ASN A 25 -11.59 4.39 6.22
C ASN A 25 -12.16 4.27 7.63
N ALA A 26 -13.45 3.97 7.77
CA ALA A 26 -14.10 3.81 9.07
C ALA A 26 -13.46 2.68 9.89
N MET A 27 -13.10 1.56 9.27
CA MET A 27 -12.44 0.45 9.96
C MET A 27 -11.00 0.81 10.37
N LEU A 28 -10.25 1.49 9.50
CA LEU A 28 -8.88 1.91 9.80
C LEU A 28 -8.80 3.03 10.84
N ASP A 29 -9.84 3.83 10.98
CA ASP A 29 -9.94 4.83 12.05
C ASP A 29 -10.00 4.20 13.44
N LEU A 30 -10.54 2.98 13.56
CA LEU A 30 -10.52 2.23 14.82
C LEU A 30 -9.10 1.84 15.27
N VAL A 31 -8.17 1.75 14.35
CA VAL A 31 -6.75 1.42 14.60
C VAL A 31 -5.82 2.54 14.11
N GLN A 32 -6.28 3.78 14.17
CA GLN A 32 -5.55 4.94 13.69
C GLN A 32 -4.12 5.01 14.22
N GLN A 33 -3.92 4.72 15.50
CA GLN A 33 -2.60 4.74 16.13
C GLN A 33 -1.60 3.81 15.42
N GLU A 34 -2.05 2.66 14.94
CA GLU A 34 -1.20 1.71 14.21
C GLU A 34 -1.00 2.13 12.75
N THR A 35 -1.99 2.73 12.09
CA THR A 35 -1.83 3.24 10.72
C THR A 35 -0.92 4.48 10.66
N GLU A 36 -0.76 5.20 11.77
CA GLU A 36 0.14 6.34 11.89
C GLU A 36 1.55 5.95 12.39
N ARG A 37 1.77 4.69 12.75
CA ARG A 37 3.12 4.15 13.02
C ARG A 37 3.70 3.57 11.75
N ILE A 38 4.85 4.12 11.32
CA ILE A 38 5.50 3.75 10.06
C ILE A 38 5.87 2.26 10.05
N ASP A 39 6.35 1.72 11.17
CA ASP A 39 6.87 0.37 11.32
C ASP A 39 5.81 -0.67 11.76
N SER A 40 4.58 -0.28 12.11
CA SER A 40 3.51 -1.22 12.43
C SER A 40 3.22 -2.15 11.27
N ARG A 41 3.24 -3.45 11.53
CA ARG A 41 2.99 -4.47 10.51
C ARG A 41 1.49 -4.71 10.34
N PHE A 42 1.06 -4.75 9.09
CA PHE A 42 -0.31 -5.07 8.70
C PHE A 42 -0.32 -6.30 7.81
N LEU A 43 -1.20 -7.23 8.10
CA LEU A 43 -1.49 -8.38 7.26
C LEU A 43 -2.97 -8.38 6.88
N GLU A 44 -3.25 -8.33 5.61
CA GLU A 44 -4.60 -8.51 5.05
C GLU A 44 -4.67 -9.87 4.35
N PRO A 45 -5.33 -10.89 4.95
CA PRO A 45 -5.37 -12.25 4.43
C PRO A 45 -6.30 -12.43 3.23
N ALA A 46 -7.09 -11.43 2.90
CA ALA A 46 -7.97 -11.37 1.74
C ALA A 46 -7.90 -9.98 1.10
N CYS A 47 -6.70 -9.61 0.63
CA CYS A 47 -6.40 -8.22 0.26
C CYS A 47 -7.16 -7.72 -0.97
N GLY A 48 -7.70 -8.61 -1.80
CA GLY A 48 -8.36 -8.23 -3.04
C GLY A 48 -7.42 -7.42 -3.92
N ASP A 49 -7.93 -6.33 -4.48
CA ASP A 49 -7.15 -5.36 -5.26
C ASP A 49 -6.44 -4.30 -4.40
N GLY A 50 -6.45 -4.45 -3.09
CA GLY A 50 -5.65 -3.66 -2.16
C GLY A 50 -6.32 -2.43 -1.54
N ASN A 51 -7.64 -2.39 -1.41
CA ASN A 51 -8.33 -1.23 -0.85
C ASN A 51 -7.84 -0.87 0.57
N PHE A 52 -7.73 -1.85 1.48
CA PHE A 52 -7.19 -1.62 2.82
C PHE A 52 -5.70 -1.28 2.78
N LEU A 53 -4.90 -2.07 2.06
CA LEU A 53 -3.45 -1.89 2.03
C LEU A 53 -3.04 -0.56 1.40
N ALA A 54 -3.75 -0.12 0.35
CA ALA A 54 -3.51 1.18 -0.27
C ALA A 54 -3.76 2.33 0.71
N GLU A 55 -4.85 2.28 1.46
CA GLU A 55 -5.16 3.33 2.44
C GLU A 55 -4.19 3.31 3.63
N ILE A 56 -3.81 2.13 4.12
CA ILE A 56 -2.77 2.01 5.15
C ILE A 56 -1.46 2.64 4.67
N LEU A 57 -1.05 2.35 3.45
CA LEU A 57 0.17 2.91 2.87
C LEU A 57 0.10 4.44 2.75
N ARG A 58 -1.03 4.99 2.28
CA ARG A 58 -1.22 6.44 2.20
C ARG A 58 -1.10 7.11 3.57
N ARG A 59 -1.70 6.53 4.61
CA ARG A 59 -1.64 7.06 5.98
C ARG A 59 -0.20 7.06 6.51
N LYS A 60 0.54 5.96 6.31
CA LYS A 60 1.94 5.86 6.71
C LYS A 60 2.84 6.84 5.95
N LEU A 61 2.67 6.96 4.64
CA LEU A 61 3.45 7.90 3.83
C LEU A 61 3.13 9.37 4.17
N ALA A 62 1.90 9.68 4.58
CA ALA A 62 1.56 11.01 5.10
C ALA A 62 2.36 11.34 6.37
N VAL A 63 2.55 10.36 7.26
CA VAL A 63 3.40 10.52 8.45
C VAL A 63 4.87 10.68 8.09
N VAL A 64 5.37 9.88 7.14
CA VAL A 64 6.74 10.02 6.61
C VAL A 64 6.97 11.41 6.06
N ARG A 65 6.06 11.92 5.23
CA ARG A 65 6.13 13.27 4.67
C ARG A 65 6.14 14.33 5.75
N ARG A 66 5.25 14.26 6.71
CA ARG A 66 5.16 15.24 7.81
C ARG A 66 6.45 15.30 8.63
N LYS A 67 7.07 14.15 8.89
CA LYS A 67 8.25 14.05 9.76
C LYS A 67 9.56 14.28 9.05
N TYR A 68 9.70 13.83 7.80
CA TYR A 68 11.00 13.68 7.14
C TYR A 68 11.13 14.40 5.80
N GLN A 69 10.16 15.23 5.38
CA GLN A 69 10.21 15.92 4.08
C GLN A 69 11.45 16.80 3.85
N LYS A 70 12.14 17.22 4.93
CA LYS A 70 13.35 18.05 4.87
C LYS A 70 14.65 17.25 4.85
N SER A 71 14.59 15.93 5.01
CA SER A 71 15.75 15.04 4.99
C SER A 71 15.51 13.92 3.97
N PRO A 72 16.01 14.06 2.72
CA PRO A 72 15.76 13.05 1.66
C PRO A 72 16.17 11.64 2.07
N TYR A 73 17.28 11.48 2.75
CA TYR A 73 17.75 10.17 3.24
C TYR A 73 16.77 9.52 4.24
N ASP A 74 16.33 10.29 5.24
CA ASP A 74 15.39 9.79 6.24
C ASP A 74 14.01 9.55 5.63
N TYR A 75 13.60 10.39 4.67
CA TYR A 75 12.36 10.20 3.93
C TYR A 75 12.36 8.88 3.18
N GLU A 76 13.38 8.62 2.36
CA GLU A 76 13.52 7.38 1.60
C GLU A 76 13.52 6.16 2.51
N ARG A 77 14.36 6.16 3.54
CA ARG A 77 14.44 5.06 4.52
C ARG A 77 13.09 4.75 5.15
N ASN A 78 12.37 5.78 5.60
CA ASN A 78 11.08 5.59 6.25
C ASN A 78 9.95 5.27 5.27
N ALA A 79 10.00 5.73 4.02
CA ALA A 79 9.09 5.34 2.97
C ALA A 79 9.25 3.85 2.59
N ILE A 80 10.49 3.35 2.55
CA ILE A 80 10.76 1.91 2.37
C ILE A 80 10.22 1.12 3.56
N LEU A 81 10.45 1.59 4.79
CA LEU A 81 9.93 0.94 5.99
C LEU A 81 8.39 0.87 5.97
N ALA A 82 7.72 1.94 5.53
CA ALA A 82 6.27 1.99 5.42
C ALA A 82 5.72 0.90 4.48
N ILE A 83 6.24 0.80 3.26
CA ILE A 83 5.76 -0.20 2.29
C ILE A 83 6.15 -1.61 2.70
N SER A 84 7.34 -1.83 3.27
CA SER A 84 7.82 -3.15 3.70
C SER A 84 7.11 -3.70 4.94
N SER A 85 6.31 -2.89 5.62
CA SER A 85 5.52 -3.29 6.79
C SER A 85 4.11 -3.80 6.44
N ILE A 86 3.76 -3.84 5.16
CA ILE A 86 2.42 -4.19 4.67
C ILE A 86 2.48 -5.52 3.93
N TYR A 87 1.58 -6.43 4.28
CA TYR A 87 1.50 -7.78 3.71
C TYR A 87 0.07 -8.06 3.25
N GLY A 88 -0.07 -8.57 2.05
CA GLY A 88 -1.36 -8.97 1.49
C GLY A 88 -1.32 -10.40 0.96
N VAL A 89 -2.41 -11.12 1.12
CA VAL A 89 -2.63 -12.46 0.55
C VAL A 89 -3.96 -12.45 -0.18
N ASP A 90 -4.00 -13.05 -1.35
CA ASP A 90 -5.26 -13.30 -2.09
C ASP A 90 -5.13 -14.59 -2.89
N LEU A 91 -6.25 -15.30 -3.06
CA LEU A 91 -6.30 -16.52 -3.87
C LEU A 91 -6.26 -16.23 -5.37
N MET A 92 -6.62 -15.02 -5.76
CA MET A 92 -6.73 -14.62 -7.16
C MET A 92 -5.48 -13.87 -7.59
N THR A 93 -4.69 -14.46 -8.47
CA THR A 93 -3.42 -13.88 -8.97
C THR A 93 -3.60 -12.49 -9.56
N ASP A 94 -4.69 -12.26 -10.30
CA ASP A 94 -4.97 -10.93 -10.88
C ASP A 94 -5.20 -9.84 -9.81
N ASN A 95 -5.78 -10.19 -8.66
CA ASN A 95 -5.91 -9.28 -7.53
C ASN A 95 -4.54 -8.95 -6.93
N VAL A 96 -3.69 -9.95 -6.76
CA VAL A 96 -2.33 -9.77 -6.23
C VAL A 96 -1.54 -8.82 -7.12
N GLU A 97 -1.56 -9.02 -8.44
CA GLU A 97 -0.88 -8.16 -9.40
C GLU A 97 -1.39 -6.71 -9.34
N ILE A 98 -2.70 -6.51 -9.39
CA ILE A 98 -3.32 -5.17 -9.27
C ILE A 98 -2.95 -4.51 -7.93
N CYS A 99 -3.01 -5.25 -6.84
CA CYS A 99 -2.66 -4.75 -5.51
C CYS A 99 -1.19 -4.28 -5.47
N ARG A 100 -0.27 -5.09 -5.98
CA ARG A 100 1.17 -4.75 -6.05
C ARG A 100 1.41 -3.48 -6.85
N ASP A 101 0.87 -3.42 -8.07
CA ASP A 101 1.03 -2.26 -8.95
C ASP A 101 0.46 -0.99 -8.31
N ARG A 102 -0.69 -1.11 -7.65
CA ARG A 102 -1.33 -0.01 -6.94
C ARG A 102 -0.50 0.50 -5.77
N LEU A 103 0.03 -0.40 -4.94
CA LEU A 103 0.89 -0.03 -3.82
C LEU A 103 2.20 0.61 -4.29
N PHE A 104 2.80 0.05 -5.33
CA PHE A 104 4.01 0.61 -5.93
C PHE A 104 3.77 2.02 -6.48
N ASP A 105 2.68 2.23 -7.23
CA ASP A 105 2.32 3.54 -7.79
C ASP A 105 2.11 4.60 -6.69
N ILE A 106 1.46 4.24 -5.58
CA ILE A 106 1.27 5.13 -4.43
C ILE A 106 2.62 5.51 -3.80
N TRP A 107 3.49 4.52 -3.61
CA TRP A 107 4.81 4.72 -3.03
C TRP A 107 5.72 5.55 -3.93
N ASP A 108 5.78 5.22 -5.21
CA ASP A 108 6.59 5.93 -6.21
C ASP A 108 6.22 7.40 -6.31
N LYS A 109 4.94 7.70 -6.44
CA LYS A 109 4.43 9.08 -6.47
C LYS A 109 4.77 9.87 -5.20
N ALA A 110 4.75 9.23 -4.05
CA ALA A 110 5.14 9.87 -2.79
C ALA A 110 6.63 10.17 -2.74
N CYS A 111 7.47 9.33 -3.34
CA CYS A 111 8.92 9.47 -3.33
C CYS A 111 9.44 10.45 -4.37
N VAL A 112 8.88 10.44 -5.59
CA VAL A 112 9.32 11.31 -6.71
C VAL A 112 9.33 12.80 -6.33
N GLY A 113 8.33 13.26 -5.57
CA GLY A 113 8.22 14.66 -5.17
C GLY A 113 9.31 15.15 -4.18
N VAL A 114 10.01 14.22 -3.52
CA VAL A 114 11.02 14.55 -2.50
C VAL A 114 12.44 14.19 -2.97
N LEU A 115 12.56 13.19 -3.85
CA LEU A 115 13.84 12.60 -4.28
C LEU A 115 14.29 13.06 -5.66
N ASN A 116 13.59 14.00 -6.30
CA ASN A 116 13.91 14.51 -7.65
C ASN A 116 15.35 15.04 -7.82
N ASP A 117 16.06 15.30 -6.74
CA ASP A 117 17.46 15.75 -6.79
C ASP A 117 18.49 14.59 -6.74
N ILE A 118 18.06 13.33 -6.62
CA ILE A 118 18.93 12.17 -6.48
C ILE A 118 18.65 11.13 -7.57
N ASN A 119 19.04 11.46 -8.78
CA ASN A 119 18.86 10.66 -10.01
C ASN A 119 19.55 9.29 -10.04
N THR A 120 20.17 8.82 -8.97
CA THR A 120 21.07 7.65 -9.03
C THR A 120 20.59 6.44 -8.20
N PHE A 121 19.63 6.59 -7.31
CA PHE A 121 19.23 5.51 -6.38
C PHE A 121 18.00 4.71 -6.85
N PHE A 122 17.18 5.25 -7.73
CA PHE A 122 15.90 4.66 -8.13
C PHE A 122 16.01 3.33 -8.89
N CYS A 123 17.10 3.08 -9.60
CA CYS A 123 17.25 1.86 -10.39
C CYS A 123 17.44 0.59 -9.53
N THR A 124 17.90 0.75 -8.28
CA THR A 124 18.21 -0.39 -7.40
C THR A 124 17.00 -0.88 -6.60
N ILE A 125 15.98 -0.03 -6.41
CA ILE A 125 14.81 -0.36 -5.60
C ILE A 125 13.73 -1.07 -6.41
N THR A 126 13.57 -0.74 -7.69
CA THR A 126 12.62 -1.43 -8.57
C THR A 126 12.92 -2.93 -8.69
N GLU A 127 14.20 -3.32 -8.69
CA GLU A 127 14.59 -4.74 -8.69
C GLU A 127 14.38 -5.42 -7.32
N LYS A 128 14.34 -4.67 -6.23
CA LYS A 128 14.19 -5.23 -4.85
C LYS A 128 12.74 -5.29 -4.36
N VAL A 129 11.84 -4.50 -4.92
CA VAL A 129 10.42 -4.51 -4.52
C VAL A 129 9.71 -5.79 -4.97
N ASP A 130 10.20 -6.45 -6.02
CA ASP A 130 9.68 -7.76 -6.46
C ASP A 130 9.77 -8.87 -5.40
N TRP A 131 10.60 -8.68 -4.35
CA TRP A 131 10.79 -9.64 -3.25
C TRP A 131 9.88 -9.39 -2.04
N LEU A 132 9.19 -8.25 -1.98
CA LEU A 132 8.40 -7.87 -0.80
C LEU A 132 6.97 -8.41 -0.79
N PHE A 133 6.54 -9.05 -1.88
CA PHE A 133 5.17 -9.53 -2.04
C PHE A 133 5.13 -11.02 -2.42
N PHE A 134 5.51 -11.84 -1.50
CA PHE A 134 5.21 -13.27 -1.56
C PHE A 134 4.21 -13.66 -0.50
#